data_ad23e0fe87deb1f205edb6808af33e0a
#
_entry.id   ad23e0fe87deb1f205edb6808af33e0a
#
_cell.length_a   1.000
_cell.length_b   1.000
_cell.length_c   1.000
_cell.angle_alpha   90.00
_cell.angle_beta   90.00
_cell.angle_gamma   90.00
#
_symmetry.space_group_name_H-M   'P 1'
#
loop_
_entity.id
_entity.type
_entity.pdbx_description
1 polymer ?
#
loop_
_entity_poly.entity_id
_entity_poly.type
_entity_poly.pdbx_seq_one_letter_code
_entity_poly.pdbx_strand_id
1 'polypeptide(L)'
;ANGKDPDLVDYFAIAKARVEVAADFDQVAEQEVYQIMMGCRKEDYDAVLQDVRHAKIAAWWERAVDIIPADGGKGKAIERILERYGLSREDAIAFGDGDNDIEMMEAVSVGVAMANASKRLKAVADMCCPSVREDGISRFCEEHLF
;
A
#
# COMPACT_ATOMS: atom_id res chain seq x y z
N ALA A 1 12.72 -10.04 -11.31
CA ALA A 1 11.70 -9.72 -12.33
C ALA A 1 11.87 -10.62 -13.56
N ASN A 2 10.80 -10.77 -14.36
CA ASN A 2 10.87 -11.46 -15.65
C ASN A 2 11.42 -10.57 -16.78
N GLY A 3 11.51 -9.26 -16.56
CA GLY A 3 12.00 -8.27 -17.54
C GLY A 3 12.14 -6.89 -16.92
N LYS A 4 12.50 -5.93 -17.76
CA LYS A 4 12.63 -4.51 -17.39
C LYS A 4 11.57 -3.70 -18.16
N ASP A 5 10.35 -3.75 -17.67
CA ASP A 5 9.32 -2.84 -18.13
C ASP A 5 9.66 -1.41 -17.69
N PRO A 6 9.57 -0.38 -18.58
CA PRO A 6 9.94 1.00 -18.25
C PRO A 6 9.13 1.59 -17.09
N ASP A 7 7.82 1.31 -17.02
CA ASP A 7 6.97 1.81 -15.95
C ASP A 7 7.34 1.16 -14.61
N LEU A 8 7.70 -0.13 -14.61
CA LEU A 8 8.17 -0.82 -13.41
C LEU A 8 9.56 -0.31 -12.97
N VAL A 9 10.46 0.01 -13.91
CA VAL A 9 11.76 0.61 -13.61
C VAL A 9 11.58 1.96 -12.91
N ASP A 10 10.70 2.81 -13.43
CA ASP A 10 10.38 4.11 -12.83
C ASP A 10 9.75 3.94 -11.45
N TYR A 11 8.83 2.97 -11.29
CA TYR A 11 8.20 2.64 -10.02
C TYR A 11 9.23 2.29 -8.94
N PHE A 12 10.19 1.41 -9.26
CA PHE A 12 11.26 1.05 -8.33
C PHE A 12 12.20 2.22 -8.04
N ALA A 13 12.44 3.09 -9.03
CA ALA A 13 13.28 4.27 -8.84
C ALA A 13 12.71 5.26 -7.81
N ILE A 14 11.37 5.37 -7.67
CA ILE A 14 10.73 6.18 -6.63
C ILE A 14 11.18 5.71 -5.24
N ALA A 15 11.27 4.40 -5.02
CA ALA A 15 11.74 3.79 -3.78
C ALA A 15 13.29 3.70 -3.70
N LYS A 16 14.03 4.33 -4.64
CA LYS A 16 15.50 4.22 -4.76
C LYS A 16 16.00 2.77 -4.90
N ALA A 17 15.16 1.90 -5.42
CA ALA A 17 15.46 0.51 -5.71
C ALA A 17 15.72 0.29 -7.21
N ARG A 18 16.17 -0.92 -7.57
CA ARG A 18 16.44 -1.30 -8.96
C ARG A 18 15.71 -2.59 -9.30
N VAL A 19 15.24 -2.66 -10.54
CA VAL A 19 14.69 -3.91 -11.08
C VAL A 19 15.84 -4.82 -11.49
N GLU A 20 15.93 -5.99 -10.86
CA GLU A 20 16.86 -7.05 -11.24
C GLU A 20 16.09 -8.15 -11.98
N VAL A 21 16.61 -8.54 -13.16
CA VAL A 21 16.02 -9.64 -13.95
C VAL A 21 16.62 -10.95 -13.47
N ALA A 22 15.76 -11.87 -13.04
CA ALA A 22 16.14 -13.20 -12.64
C ALA A 22 16.23 -14.13 -13.88
N ALA A 23 17.34 -14.84 -14.04
CA ALA A 23 17.51 -15.80 -15.14
C ALA A 23 16.64 -17.04 -14.96
N ASP A 24 16.26 -17.35 -13.73
CA ASP A 24 15.45 -18.49 -13.27
C ASP A 24 14.04 -18.03 -12.83
N PHE A 25 13.50 -16.95 -13.42
CA PHE A 25 12.24 -16.34 -12.99
C PHE A 25 11.08 -17.33 -12.87
N ASP A 26 10.95 -18.26 -13.80
CA ASP A 26 9.86 -19.23 -13.80
C ASP A 26 9.93 -20.17 -12.57
N GLN A 27 11.16 -20.57 -12.15
CA GLN A 27 11.35 -21.35 -10.93
C GLN A 27 11.06 -20.54 -9.66
N VAL A 28 11.44 -19.26 -9.66
CA VAL A 28 11.15 -18.35 -8.54
C VAL A 28 9.64 -18.10 -8.43
N ALA A 29 8.93 -18.00 -9.55
CA ALA A 29 7.48 -17.80 -9.58
C ALA A 29 6.66 -19.03 -9.13
N GLU A 30 7.25 -20.23 -9.09
CA GLU A 30 6.63 -21.41 -8.50
C GLU A 30 6.65 -21.44 -6.96
N GLN A 31 7.44 -20.56 -6.34
CA GLN A 31 7.49 -20.43 -4.89
C GLN A 31 6.27 -19.67 -4.37
N GLU A 32 6.08 -19.62 -3.05
CA GLU A 32 5.04 -18.85 -2.42
C GLU A 32 5.21 -17.35 -2.74
N VAL A 33 4.20 -16.76 -3.39
CA VAL A 33 4.21 -15.37 -3.82
C VAL A 33 3.26 -14.56 -2.96
N TYR A 34 3.76 -13.55 -2.27
CA TYR A 34 2.98 -12.66 -1.42
C TYR A 34 2.52 -11.39 -2.14
N GLN A 35 3.28 -10.95 -3.14
CA GLN A 35 3.01 -9.74 -3.90
C GLN A 35 3.65 -9.81 -5.28
N ILE A 36 2.94 -9.35 -6.29
CA ILE A 36 3.47 -9.14 -7.64
C ILE A 36 3.44 -7.64 -7.93
N MET A 37 4.57 -7.08 -8.35
CA MET A 37 4.66 -5.71 -8.85
C MET A 37 4.78 -5.74 -10.37
N MET A 38 3.93 -4.97 -11.07
CA MET A 38 3.95 -4.91 -12.53
C MET A 38 3.59 -3.53 -13.06
N GLY A 39 4.14 -3.20 -14.23
CA GLY A 39 3.64 -2.09 -15.03
C GLY A 39 2.21 -2.39 -15.49
N CYS A 40 1.27 -1.55 -15.09
CA CYS A 40 -0.16 -1.74 -15.40
C CYS A 40 -0.90 -0.43 -15.24
N ARG A 41 -1.83 -0.15 -16.12
CA ARG A 41 -2.70 1.03 -16.06
C ARG A 41 -4.09 0.63 -15.65
N LYS A 42 -4.86 1.62 -15.17
CA LYS A 42 -6.20 1.37 -14.63
C LYS A 42 -7.17 0.72 -15.63
N GLU A 43 -7.03 1.07 -16.90
CA GLU A 43 -7.81 0.47 -18.00
C GLU A 43 -7.57 -1.02 -18.22
N ASP A 44 -6.43 -1.55 -17.74
CA ASP A 44 -6.04 -2.95 -17.91
C ASP A 44 -6.37 -3.83 -16.69
N TYR A 45 -6.86 -3.25 -15.58
CA TYR A 45 -7.08 -3.98 -14.31
C TYR A 45 -8.00 -5.18 -14.47
N ASP A 46 -9.10 -5.01 -15.20
CA ASP A 46 -10.07 -6.08 -15.42
C ASP A 46 -9.45 -7.23 -16.22
N ALA A 47 -8.62 -6.90 -17.22
CA ALA A 47 -7.92 -7.91 -18.01
C ALA A 47 -6.86 -8.67 -17.20
N VAL A 48 -6.14 -7.96 -16.34
CA VAL A 48 -5.11 -8.56 -15.47
C VAL A 48 -5.73 -9.51 -14.44
N LEU A 49 -6.92 -9.22 -13.95
CA LEU A 49 -7.61 -10.03 -12.94
C LEU A 49 -8.66 -11.00 -13.50
N GLN A 50 -8.86 -11.06 -14.81
CA GLN A 50 -9.96 -11.79 -15.46
C GLN A 50 -10.11 -13.24 -15.00
N ASP A 51 -9.01 -13.98 -14.82
CA ASP A 51 -9.01 -15.38 -14.40
C ASP A 51 -8.38 -15.58 -12.99
N VAL A 52 -8.18 -14.48 -12.25
CA VAL A 52 -7.53 -14.50 -10.94
C VAL A 52 -8.57 -14.35 -9.83
N ARG A 53 -8.84 -15.42 -9.08
CA ARG A 53 -9.95 -15.46 -8.11
C ARG A 53 -9.61 -14.96 -6.71
N HIS A 54 -8.34 -14.94 -6.35
CA HIS A 54 -7.90 -14.69 -4.96
C HIS A 54 -6.87 -13.57 -4.85
N ALA A 55 -6.89 -12.63 -5.78
CA ALA A 55 -6.03 -11.46 -5.74
C ALA A 55 -6.81 -10.17 -6.00
N LYS A 56 -6.25 -9.06 -5.57
CA LYS A 56 -6.73 -7.70 -5.84
C LYS A 56 -5.57 -6.79 -6.20
N ILE A 57 -5.88 -5.69 -6.87
CA ILE A 57 -4.92 -4.63 -7.18
C ILE A 57 -4.92 -3.61 -6.05
N ALA A 58 -3.73 -3.32 -5.52
CA ALA A 58 -3.44 -2.22 -4.62
C ALA A 58 -2.54 -1.22 -5.36
N ALA A 59 -3.13 -0.11 -5.81
CA ALA A 59 -2.42 0.89 -6.59
C ALA A 59 -2.29 2.20 -5.81
N TRP A 60 -1.10 2.78 -5.83
CA TRP A 60 -0.81 4.13 -5.34
C TRP A 60 -0.20 5.02 -6.45
N TRP A 61 0.07 4.43 -7.61
CA TRP A 61 0.62 5.10 -8.78
C TRP A 61 -0.15 4.68 -10.05
N GLU A 62 -0.19 5.55 -11.06
CA GLU A 62 -1.04 5.35 -12.24
C GLU A 62 -0.45 4.41 -13.30
N ARG A 63 0.86 4.11 -13.24
CA ARG A 63 1.58 3.35 -14.26
C ARG A 63 2.08 1.98 -13.80
N ALA A 64 1.99 1.69 -12.52
CA ALA A 64 2.33 0.40 -11.96
C ALA A 64 1.48 0.06 -10.75
N VAL A 65 1.34 -1.22 -10.47
CA VAL A 65 0.48 -1.74 -9.40
C VAL A 65 1.15 -2.84 -8.61
N ASP A 66 0.66 -3.02 -7.40
CA ASP A 66 0.86 -4.19 -6.58
C ASP A 66 -0.36 -5.10 -6.72
N ILE A 67 -0.16 -6.37 -7.07
CA ILE A 67 -1.18 -7.40 -7.00
C ILE A 67 -0.92 -8.19 -5.74
N ILE A 68 -1.90 -8.24 -4.85
CA ILE A 68 -1.81 -8.85 -3.53
C ILE A 68 -2.96 -9.86 -3.34
N PRO A 69 -2.88 -10.81 -2.39
CA PRO A 69 -4.00 -11.66 -2.04
C PRO A 69 -5.26 -10.84 -1.72
N ALA A 70 -6.43 -11.33 -2.14
CA ALA A 70 -7.71 -10.63 -1.93
C ALA A 70 -8.03 -10.41 -0.45
N ASP A 71 -7.62 -11.35 0.41
CA ASP A 71 -7.71 -11.28 1.87
C ASP A 71 -6.49 -10.62 2.54
N GLY A 72 -5.55 -10.11 1.75
CA GLY A 72 -4.39 -9.34 2.17
C GLY A 72 -4.64 -7.84 2.16
N GLY A 73 -3.59 -7.09 2.46
CA GLY A 73 -3.59 -5.63 2.43
C GLY A 73 -3.29 -5.01 3.79
N LYS A 74 -3.07 -3.70 3.79
CA LYS A 74 -2.61 -2.96 4.98
C LYS A 74 -3.66 -2.97 6.10
N GLY A 75 -4.94 -2.82 5.78
CA GLY A 75 -6.02 -2.88 6.76
C GLY A 75 -6.12 -4.26 7.43
N LYS A 76 -6.07 -5.32 6.62
CA LYS A 76 -6.06 -6.70 7.14
C LYS A 76 -4.83 -7.02 7.99
N ALA A 77 -3.68 -6.47 7.66
CA ALA A 77 -2.48 -6.60 8.47
C ALA A 77 -2.66 -5.95 9.85
N ILE A 78 -3.27 -4.77 9.90
CA ILE A 78 -3.59 -4.09 11.16
C ILE A 78 -4.55 -4.96 12.00
N GLU A 79 -5.66 -5.42 11.43
CA GLU A 79 -6.62 -6.29 12.13
C GLU A 79 -5.92 -7.51 12.76
N ARG A 80 -5.06 -8.21 12.01
CA ARG A 80 -4.29 -9.37 12.52
C ARG A 80 -3.30 -9.00 13.63
N ILE A 81 -2.66 -7.83 13.53
CA ILE A 81 -1.76 -7.34 14.58
C ILE A 81 -2.54 -7.03 15.86
N LEU A 82 -3.64 -6.31 15.75
CA LEU A 82 -4.49 -5.98 16.89
C LEU A 82 -4.98 -7.26 17.58
N GLU A 83 -5.52 -8.23 16.83
CA GLU A 83 -5.93 -9.53 17.35
C GLU A 83 -4.77 -10.26 18.05
N ARG A 84 -3.59 -10.30 17.40
CA ARG A 84 -2.40 -10.99 17.93
C ARG A 84 -1.94 -10.46 19.27
N TYR A 85 -2.09 -9.15 19.49
CA TYR A 85 -1.67 -8.47 20.72
C TYR A 85 -2.80 -8.23 21.71
N GLY A 86 -4.03 -8.65 21.40
CA GLY A 86 -5.21 -8.43 22.24
C GLY A 86 -5.60 -6.96 22.34
N LEU A 87 -5.30 -6.20 21.28
CA LEU A 87 -5.64 -4.78 21.14
C LEU A 87 -6.93 -4.60 20.35
N SER A 88 -7.55 -3.44 20.50
CA SER A 88 -8.74 -3.03 19.76
C SER A 88 -8.43 -1.89 18.77
N ARG A 89 -9.40 -1.50 17.96
CA ARG A 89 -9.24 -0.37 17.04
C ARG A 89 -8.90 0.94 17.77
N GLU A 90 -9.41 1.10 18.96
CA GLU A 90 -9.20 2.26 19.83
C GLU A 90 -7.75 2.42 20.28
N ASP A 91 -6.98 1.34 20.22
CA ASP A 91 -5.56 1.33 20.59
C ASP A 91 -4.63 1.63 19.39
N ALA A 92 -5.20 1.95 18.21
CA ALA A 92 -4.44 2.12 16.98
C ALA A 92 -4.72 3.42 16.25
N ILE A 93 -3.66 4.03 15.73
CA ILE A 93 -3.68 5.18 14.83
C ILE A 93 -2.95 4.81 13.55
N ALA A 94 -3.47 5.21 12.39
CA ALA A 94 -2.81 5.00 11.11
C ALA A 94 -2.48 6.33 10.44
N PHE A 95 -1.32 6.40 9.79
CA PHE A 95 -0.90 7.51 8.95
C PHE A 95 -0.74 7.05 7.51
N GLY A 96 -1.27 7.80 6.55
CA GLY A 96 -1.20 7.43 5.14
C GLY A 96 -1.18 8.60 4.19
N ASP A 97 -0.79 8.33 2.92
CA ASP A 97 -0.76 9.34 1.86
C ASP A 97 -1.28 8.84 0.50
N GLY A 98 -1.39 7.53 0.30
CA GLY A 98 -1.86 6.92 -0.94
C GLY A 98 -3.27 6.31 -0.87
N ASP A 99 -3.88 6.05 -2.02
CA ASP A 99 -5.18 5.37 -2.09
C ASP A 99 -5.13 3.93 -1.54
N ASN A 100 -3.96 3.30 -1.58
CA ASN A 100 -3.72 1.98 -0.98
C ASN A 100 -3.70 1.99 0.56
N ASP A 101 -3.78 3.16 1.19
CA ASP A 101 -3.86 3.33 2.64
C ASP A 101 -5.31 3.49 3.15
N ILE A 102 -6.30 3.56 2.25
CA ILE A 102 -7.71 3.74 2.64
C ILE A 102 -8.16 2.63 3.61
N GLU A 103 -7.81 1.36 3.31
CA GLU A 103 -8.14 0.23 4.19
C GLU A 103 -7.52 0.35 5.59
N MET A 104 -6.38 1.05 5.74
CA MET A 104 -5.78 1.30 7.06
C MET A 104 -6.62 2.29 7.87
N MET A 105 -7.12 3.36 7.24
CA MET A 105 -7.99 4.34 7.92
C MET A 105 -9.24 3.65 8.47
N GLU A 106 -9.80 2.72 7.70
CA GLU A 106 -11.00 1.96 8.10
C GLU A 106 -10.72 0.94 9.23
N ALA A 107 -9.47 0.49 9.37
CA ALA A 107 -9.08 -0.53 10.35
C ALA A 107 -8.72 0.02 11.75
N VAL A 108 -8.59 1.34 11.90
CA VAL A 108 -8.20 2.01 13.15
C VAL A 108 -9.27 2.98 13.64
N SER A 109 -9.16 3.45 14.87
CA SER A 109 -10.08 4.46 15.42
C SER A 109 -9.75 5.88 14.96
N VAL A 110 -8.48 6.16 14.67
CA VAL A 110 -8.02 7.47 14.19
C VAL A 110 -7.14 7.29 12.97
N GLY A 111 -7.69 7.60 11.81
CA GLY A 111 -6.95 7.67 10.54
C GLY A 111 -6.46 9.08 10.26
N VAL A 112 -5.16 9.25 10.02
CA VAL A 112 -4.51 10.55 9.80
C VAL A 112 -3.95 10.63 8.39
N ALA A 113 -4.49 11.51 7.55
CA ALA A 113 -3.95 11.77 6.22
C ALA A 113 -2.78 12.77 6.28
N MET A 114 -1.68 12.42 5.59
CA MET A 114 -0.58 13.34 5.37
C MET A 114 -1.02 14.53 4.49
N ALA A 115 -0.40 15.71 4.64
CA ALA A 115 -0.73 16.88 3.84
C ALA A 115 -0.61 16.64 2.32
N ASN A 116 0.33 15.78 1.90
CA ASN A 116 0.51 15.35 0.51
C ASN A 116 -0.41 14.19 0.09
N ALA A 117 -1.30 13.73 0.95
CA ALA A 117 -2.17 12.59 0.66
C ALA A 117 -3.13 12.86 -0.51
N SER A 118 -3.56 11.76 -1.14
CA SER A 118 -4.57 11.78 -2.19
C SER A 118 -5.89 12.41 -1.69
N LYS A 119 -6.68 12.95 -2.62
CA LYS A 119 -8.00 13.50 -2.28
C LYS A 119 -8.94 12.44 -1.71
N ARG A 120 -8.85 11.21 -2.19
CA ARG A 120 -9.68 10.09 -1.73
C ARG A 120 -9.33 9.70 -0.30
N LEU A 121 -8.03 9.59 0.02
CA LEU A 121 -7.60 9.28 1.37
C LEU A 121 -8.01 10.38 2.36
N LYS A 122 -7.81 11.66 1.98
CA LYS A 122 -8.26 12.80 2.81
C LYS A 122 -9.75 12.82 3.08
N ALA A 123 -10.56 12.28 2.17
CA ALA A 123 -12.02 12.24 2.32
C ALA A 123 -12.49 11.19 3.34
N VAL A 124 -11.67 10.19 3.67
CA VAL A 124 -11.99 9.11 4.62
C VAL A 124 -11.21 9.20 5.92
N ALA A 125 -10.16 10.01 5.98
CA ALA A 125 -9.37 10.22 7.18
C ALA A 125 -10.11 11.12 8.19
N ASP A 126 -9.91 10.84 9.49
CA ASP A 126 -10.48 11.60 10.58
C ASP A 126 -9.74 12.93 10.81
N MET A 127 -8.42 12.92 10.59
CA MET A 127 -7.53 14.05 10.83
C MET A 127 -6.51 14.20 9.70
N CYS A 128 -5.81 15.34 9.71
CA CYS A 128 -4.69 15.59 8.81
C CYS A 128 -3.47 16.04 9.61
N CYS A 129 -2.28 15.67 9.12
CA CYS A 129 -1.01 16.15 9.66
C CYS A 129 -0.15 16.78 8.54
N PRO A 130 0.89 17.56 8.88
CA PRO A 130 1.82 18.07 7.87
C PRO A 130 2.46 16.96 7.04
N SER A 131 3.13 17.32 5.96
CA SER A 131 3.80 16.37 5.07
C SER A 131 5.02 15.71 5.74
N VAL A 132 5.52 14.62 5.15
CA VAL A 132 6.77 13.97 5.61
C VAL A 132 7.97 14.92 5.57
N ARG A 133 7.97 15.92 4.68
CA ARG A 133 9.04 16.93 4.58
C ARG A 133 9.03 17.93 5.75
N GLU A 134 7.95 17.96 6.50
CA GLU A 134 7.71 18.86 7.64
C GLU A 134 7.65 18.08 8.95
N ASP A 135 8.16 16.84 8.97
CA ASP A 135 8.11 15.91 10.10
C ASP A 135 6.69 15.69 10.65
N GLY A 136 5.71 15.60 9.72
CA GLY A 136 4.28 15.64 10.03
C GLY A 136 3.83 14.60 11.06
N ILE A 137 4.32 13.37 11.00
CA ILE A 137 3.97 12.31 11.96
C ILE A 137 4.50 12.66 13.35
N SER A 138 5.78 13.05 13.47
CA SER A 138 6.38 13.44 14.77
C SER A 138 5.61 14.57 15.43
N ARG A 139 5.35 15.63 14.67
CA ARG A 139 4.59 16.80 15.16
C ARG A 139 3.18 16.45 15.59
N PHE A 140 2.51 15.60 14.82
CA PHE A 140 1.18 15.13 15.20
C PHE A 140 1.22 14.34 16.52
N CYS A 141 2.19 13.44 16.68
CA CYS A 141 2.34 12.66 17.91
C CYS A 141 2.64 13.53 19.12
N GLU A 142 3.51 14.53 18.97
CA GLU A 142 3.84 15.50 20.05
C GLU A 142 2.61 16.34 20.46
N GLU A 143 1.73 16.69 19.49
CA GLU A 143 0.56 17.53 19.74
C GLU A 143 -0.63 16.74 20.32
N HIS A 144 -0.78 15.47 19.94
CA HIS A 144 -2.01 14.72 20.21
C HIS A 144 -1.83 13.47 21.07
N LEU A 145 -0.59 12.94 21.24
CA LEU A 145 -0.37 11.66 21.93
C LEU A 145 0.52 11.77 23.17
N PHE A 146 1.33 12.81 23.31
CA PHE A 146 2.29 13.01 24.41
C PHE A 146 2.12 14.38 25.05
#